data_8b893b4d7e3531baf94c18efed12a31f
#
_entry.id   8b893b4d7e3531baf94c18efed12a31f
#
_cell.length_a   1.000
_cell.length_b   1.000
_cell.length_c   1.000
_cell.angle_alpha   90.00
_cell.angle_beta   90.00
_cell.angle_gamma   90.00
#
_symmetry.space_group_name_H-M   'P 1'
#
loop_
_entity.id
_entity.type
_entity.pdbx_description
1 polymer ?
#
loop_
_entity_poly.entity_id
_entity_poly.type
_entity_poly.pdbx_seq_one_letter_code
_entity_poly.pdbx_strand_id
1 'polypeptide(L)'
;MLFRSHIELLGNEGVTDDEIKTVLKTQEGSILSAISKSGNFKREQLDYDLQVMQYLYLTRGYIQAKVEEPVVSLSPDMRYITVTIRIHEGPQFKVGKVTVLGDSVPEVSLDELTRKLGLKSGEVFNYALVQEDGKRLAASQKTYGYA
;
A
#
# COMPACT_ATOMS: atom_id res chain seq x y z
N MET A 1 34.66 -2.50 -1.43
CA MET A 1 34.09 -2.50 -2.81
C MET A 1 32.73 -1.86 -2.78
N LEU A 2 32.52 -0.89 -3.66
CA LEU A 2 31.21 -0.23 -3.77
C LEU A 2 30.33 -1.00 -4.75
N PHE A 3 29.22 -1.54 -4.26
CA PHE A 3 28.21 -2.15 -5.11
C PHE A 3 27.23 -1.09 -5.57
N ARG A 4 26.89 -1.12 -6.83
CA ARG A 4 25.74 -0.36 -7.34
C ARG A 4 24.52 -1.24 -7.25
N SER A 5 23.45 -0.70 -6.73
CA SER A 5 22.21 -1.41 -6.61
C SER A 5 21.19 -0.89 -7.61
N HIS A 6 20.39 -1.81 -8.12
CA HIS A 6 19.32 -1.49 -9.04
C HIS A 6 18.09 -2.31 -8.67
N ILE A 7 16.95 -1.65 -8.63
CA ILE A 7 15.68 -2.32 -8.44
C ILE A 7 14.93 -2.31 -9.76
N GLU A 8 14.63 -3.49 -10.26
CA GLU A 8 13.84 -3.68 -11.46
C GLU A 8 12.43 -4.10 -11.07
N LEU A 9 11.44 -3.33 -11.51
CA LEU A 9 10.04 -3.57 -11.25
C LEU A 9 9.36 -4.03 -12.53
N LEU A 10 8.69 -5.17 -12.48
CA LEU A 10 8.01 -5.77 -13.63
C LEU A 10 6.52 -5.95 -13.34
N GLY A 11 5.70 -5.62 -14.32
CA GLY A 11 4.25 -5.80 -14.23
C GLY A 11 3.48 -4.66 -13.57
N ASN A 12 4.16 -3.59 -13.18
CA ASN A 12 3.53 -2.43 -12.54
C ASN A 12 3.09 -1.40 -13.57
N GLU A 13 2.00 -1.68 -14.26
CA GLU A 13 1.46 -0.78 -15.29
C GLU A 13 0.66 0.38 -14.70
N GLY A 14 -0.12 0.12 -13.66
CA GLY A 14 -0.99 1.11 -13.04
C GLY A 14 -0.32 1.97 -11.97
N VAL A 15 0.83 1.55 -11.48
CA VAL A 15 1.62 2.31 -10.51
C VAL A 15 3.03 2.41 -11.07
N THR A 16 3.53 3.64 -11.19
CA THR A 16 4.84 3.85 -11.84
C THR A 16 6.00 3.39 -10.96
N ASP A 17 7.13 3.11 -11.61
CA ASP A 17 8.38 2.79 -10.90
C ASP A 17 8.76 3.91 -9.92
N ASP A 18 8.61 5.17 -10.33
CA ASP A 18 8.95 6.31 -9.49
C ASP A 18 8.07 6.38 -8.24
N GLU A 19 6.78 6.11 -8.36
CA GLU A 19 5.87 6.09 -7.21
C GLU A 19 6.28 5.01 -6.22
N ILE A 20 6.58 3.81 -6.70
CA ILE A 20 7.00 2.71 -5.85
C ILE A 20 8.34 3.01 -5.18
N LYS A 21 9.31 3.49 -5.94
CA LYS A 21 10.64 3.83 -5.41
C LYS A 21 10.59 4.97 -4.41
N THR A 22 9.72 5.95 -4.63
CA THR A 22 9.53 7.06 -3.69
C THR A 22 8.99 6.56 -2.35
N VAL A 23 8.00 5.69 -2.38
CA VAL A 23 7.44 5.09 -1.15
C VAL A 23 8.51 4.29 -0.41
N LEU A 24 9.30 3.51 -1.11
CA LEU A 24 10.37 2.72 -0.50
C LEU A 24 11.45 3.61 0.13
N LYS A 25 11.81 4.72 -0.53
CA LYS A 25 12.82 5.65 -0.01
C LYS A 25 12.39 6.34 1.27
N THR A 26 11.10 6.57 1.45
CA THR A 26 10.59 7.25 2.65
C THR A 26 10.52 6.34 3.87
N GLN A 27 10.72 5.04 3.68
CA GLN A 27 10.68 4.08 4.78
C GLN A 27 12.05 3.95 5.42
N GLU A 28 12.09 4.03 6.74
CA GLU A 28 13.32 3.80 7.50
C GLU A 28 13.79 2.37 7.31
N GLY A 29 15.06 2.20 6.94
CA GLY A 29 15.63 0.89 6.71
C GLY A 29 15.17 0.21 5.42
N SER A 30 14.76 0.98 4.43
CA SER A 30 14.29 0.40 3.16
C SER A 30 15.39 -0.41 2.46
N ILE A 31 14.93 -1.34 1.61
CA ILE A 31 15.83 -2.18 0.80
C ILE A 31 16.79 -1.34 -0.04
N LEU A 32 16.36 -0.20 -0.58
CA LEU A 32 17.22 0.71 -1.33
C LEU A 32 18.38 1.22 -0.49
N SER A 33 18.09 1.64 0.75
CA SER A 33 19.08 2.13 1.68
C SER A 33 20.04 1.02 2.13
N ALA A 34 19.51 -0.15 2.44
CA ALA A 34 20.29 -1.30 2.88
C ALA A 34 21.28 -1.76 1.80
N ILE A 35 20.82 -1.89 0.56
CA ILE A 35 21.65 -2.31 -0.57
C ILE A 35 22.72 -1.27 -0.87
N SER A 36 22.36 0.02 -0.87
CA SER A 36 23.28 1.09 -1.20
C SER A 36 24.45 1.22 -0.24
N LYS A 37 24.23 0.94 1.04
CA LYS A 37 25.23 1.16 2.09
C LYS A 37 26.17 -0.01 2.30
N SER A 38 25.65 -1.23 2.26
CA SER A 38 26.45 -2.40 2.69
C SER A 38 26.65 -3.45 1.61
N GLY A 39 25.94 -3.38 0.50
CA GLY A 39 25.95 -4.45 -0.49
C GLY A 39 25.21 -5.70 -0.03
N ASN A 40 24.75 -5.72 1.20
CA ASN A 40 23.93 -6.78 1.77
C ASN A 40 22.54 -6.24 2.06
N PHE A 41 21.55 -7.09 2.06
CA PHE A 41 20.20 -6.69 2.47
C PHE A 41 19.69 -7.62 3.57
N LYS A 42 18.84 -7.08 4.42
CA LYS A 42 18.21 -7.83 5.49
C LYS A 42 16.85 -8.33 5.05
N ARG A 43 16.56 -9.59 5.30
CA ARG A 43 15.29 -10.21 4.94
C ARG A 43 14.09 -9.48 5.55
N GLU A 44 14.23 -9.04 6.78
CA GLU A 44 13.17 -8.33 7.50
C GLU A 44 12.80 -7.01 6.82
N GLN A 45 13.79 -6.26 6.35
CA GLN A 45 13.57 -5.03 5.60
C GLN A 45 12.90 -5.30 4.27
N LEU A 46 13.31 -6.37 3.61
CA LEU A 46 12.71 -6.79 2.35
C LEU A 46 11.24 -7.13 2.54
N ASP A 47 10.92 -7.95 3.54
CA ASP A 47 9.54 -8.33 3.83
C ASP A 47 8.69 -7.10 4.17
N TYR A 48 9.23 -6.16 4.92
CA TYR A 48 8.54 -4.90 5.24
C TYR A 48 8.26 -4.08 3.97
N ASP A 49 9.25 -3.96 3.09
CA ASP A 49 9.09 -3.21 1.85
C ASP A 49 8.04 -3.85 0.93
N LEU A 50 7.99 -5.19 0.89
CA LEU A 50 6.94 -5.89 0.15
C LEU A 50 5.54 -5.58 0.68
N GLN A 51 5.40 -5.50 1.99
CA GLN A 51 4.14 -5.12 2.62
C GLN A 51 3.75 -3.67 2.28
N VAL A 52 4.73 -2.77 2.28
CA VAL A 52 4.50 -1.37 1.89
C VAL A 52 4.04 -1.28 0.43
N MET A 53 4.67 -2.02 -0.46
CA MET A 53 4.26 -2.08 -1.87
C MET A 53 2.85 -2.65 -2.01
N GLN A 54 2.54 -3.72 -1.30
CA GLN A 54 1.21 -4.33 -1.31
C GLN A 54 0.16 -3.32 -0.83
N TYR A 55 0.46 -2.60 0.23
CA TYR A 55 -0.43 -1.57 0.75
C TYR A 55 -0.65 -0.43 -0.25
N LEU A 56 0.42 -0.01 -0.94
CA LEU A 56 0.31 1.02 -1.98
C LEU A 56 -0.71 0.58 -3.05
N TYR A 57 -0.65 -0.66 -3.50
CA TYR A 57 -1.60 -1.19 -4.46
C TYR A 57 -3.03 -1.21 -3.93
N LEU A 58 -3.22 -1.55 -2.66
CA LEU A 58 -4.53 -1.51 -2.02
C LEU A 58 -5.11 -0.09 -1.98
N THR A 59 -4.28 0.92 -1.82
CA THR A 59 -4.74 2.32 -1.84
C THR A 59 -5.08 2.82 -3.24
N ARG A 60 -4.66 2.10 -4.27
CA ARG A 60 -4.91 2.45 -5.67
C ARG A 60 -6.01 1.59 -6.31
N GLY A 61 -6.71 0.79 -5.50
CA GLY A 61 -7.82 -0.03 -5.98
C GLY A 61 -7.45 -1.41 -6.50
N TYR A 62 -6.19 -1.78 -6.41
CA TYR A 62 -5.73 -3.10 -6.86
C TYR A 62 -5.80 -4.12 -5.72
N ILE A 63 -7.01 -4.53 -5.38
CA ILE A 63 -7.27 -5.43 -4.24
C ILE A 63 -6.64 -6.80 -4.44
N GLN A 64 -6.56 -7.25 -5.68
CA GLN A 64 -6.02 -8.58 -6.03
C GLN A 64 -4.53 -8.53 -6.38
N ALA A 65 -3.89 -7.39 -6.22
CA ALA A 65 -2.47 -7.26 -6.53
C ALA A 65 -1.64 -8.21 -5.66
N LYS A 66 -0.66 -8.84 -6.29
CA LYS A 66 0.31 -9.71 -5.62
C LYS A 66 1.71 -9.28 -5.99
N VAL A 67 2.54 -9.12 -4.99
CA VAL A 67 3.95 -8.83 -5.16
C VAL A 67 4.70 -10.13 -4.90
N GLU A 68 5.39 -10.63 -5.92
CA GLU A 68 6.17 -11.86 -5.79
C GLU A 68 7.42 -11.64 -4.96
N GLU A 69 7.96 -12.71 -4.43
CA GLU A 69 9.21 -12.68 -3.71
C GLU A 69 10.33 -12.19 -4.64
N PRO A 70 11.13 -11.19 -4.21
CA PRO A 70 12.16 -10.64 -5.06
C PRO A 70 13.26 -11.63 -5.38
N VAL A 71 13.81 -11.49 -6.58
CA VAL A 71 14.96 -12.26 -7.02
C VAL A 71 16.18 -11.33 -6.98
N VAL A 72 17.17 -11.68 -6.18
CA VAL A 72 18.40 -10.91 -6.07
C VAL A 72 19.46 -11.57 -6.93
N SER A 73 20.07 -10.81 -7.81
CA SER A 73 21.13 -11.28 -8.67
C SER A 73 22.36 -10.39 -8.58
N LEU A 74 23.51 -11.00 -8.69
CA LEU A 74 24.81 -10.32 -8.69
C LEU A 74 25.38 -10.41 -10.08
N SER A 75 25.88 -9.29 -10.59
CA SER A 75 26.51 -9.28 -11.91
C SER A 75 27.78 -10.14 -11.94
N PRO A 76 28.18 -10.67 -13.13
CA PRO A 76 29.39 -11.50 -13.24
C PRO A 76 30.66 -10.82 -12.74
N ASP A 77 30.79 -9.52 -12.88
CA ASP A 77 31.92 -8.74 -12.40
C ASP A 77 31.81 -8.36 -10.93
N MET A 78 30.72 -8.78 -10.26
CA MET A 78 30.44 -8.53 -8.84
C MET A 78 30.35 -7.05 -8.45
N ARG A 79 29.99 -6.17 -9.43
CA ARG A 79 29.85 -4.74 -9.19
C ARG A 79 28.42 -4.28 -9.01
N TYR A 80 27.45 -5.06 -9.49
CA TYR A 80 26.04 -4.68 -9.51
C TYR A 80 25.21 -5.73 -8.83
N ILE A 81 24.32 -5.25 -7.98
CA ILE A 81 23.26 -6.09 -7.39
C ILE A 81 21.94 -5.64 -8.00
N THR A 82 21.20 -6.56 -8.59
CA THR A 82 19.87 -6.30 -9.13
C THR A 82 18.84 -7.04 -8.31
N VAL A 83 17.84 -6.30 -7.84
CA VAL A 83 16.67 -6.87 -7.16
C VAL A 83 15.50 -6.74 -8.12
N THR A 84 15.01 -7.89 -8.59
CA THR A 84 13.89 -7.94 -9.52
C THR A 84 12.62 -8.29 -8.74
N ILE A 85 11.63 -7.44 -8.82
CA ILE A 85 10.34 -7.61 -8.14
C ILE A 85 9.25 -7.69 -9.20
N ARG A 86 8.56 -8.82 -9.25
CA ARG A 86 7.43 -9.03 -10.16
C ARG A 86 6.13 -8.73 -9.44
N ILE A 87 5.26 -8.01 -10.12
CA ILE A 87 3.98 -7.58 -9.58
C ILE A 87 2.87 -8.05 -10.51
N HIS A 88 1.87 -8.67 -9.93
CA HIS A 88 0.64 -9.07 -10.63
C HIS A 88 -0.47 -8.16 -10.12
N GLU A 89 -0.75 -7.09 -10.86
CA GLU A 89 -1.68 -6.07 -10.40
C GLU A 89 -3.13 -6.54 -10.36
N GLY A 90 -3.52 -7.31 -11.36
CA GLY A 90 -4.92 -7.63 -11.55
C GLY A 90 -5.74 -6.40 -11.94
N PRO A 91 -7.08 -6.47 -11.87
CA PRO A 91 -7.93 -5.34 -12.24
C PRO A 91 -7.96 -4.29 -11.13
N GLN A 92 -8.15 -3.03 -11.53
CA GLN A 92 -8.42 -1.94 -10.60
C GLN A 92 -9.91 -1.91 -10.28
N PHE A 93 -10.24 -1.85 -8.99
CA PHE A 93 -11.61 -1.84 -8.51
C PHE A 93 -12.06 -0.43 -8.17
N LYS A 94 -13.33 -0.17 -8.46
CA LYS A 94 -14.01 1.05 -8.06
C LYS A 94 -14.99 0.74 -6.95
N VAL A 95 -15.28 1.74 -6.14
CA VAL A 95 -16.26 1.62 -5.08
C VAL A 95 -17.67 1.50 -5.71
N GLY A 96 -18.37 0.44 -5.34
CA GLY A 96 -19.76 0.27 -5.73
C GLY A 96 -20.68 1.07 -4.81
N LYS A 97 -21.51 0.38 -4.05
CA LYS A 97 -22.42 1.02 -3.11
C LYS A 97 -21.78 1.10 -1.73
N VAL A 98 -21.80 2.29 -1.12
CA VAL A 98 -21.37 2.48 0.27
C VAL A 98 -22.61 2.55 1.15
N THR A 99 -22.69 1.66 2.14
CA THR A 99 -23.82 1.57 3.05
C THR A 99 -23.32 1.50 4.48
N VAL A 100 -23.88 2.32 5.36
CA VAL A 100 -23.64 2.25 6.80
C VAL A 100 -24.82 1.52 7.43
N LEU A 101 -24.53 0.41 8.10
CA LEU A 101 -25.53 -0.42 8.77
C LEU A 101 -25.32 -0.34 10.27
N GLY A 102 -26.42 -0.41 11.02
CA GLY A 102 -26.39 -0.45 12.47
C GLY A 102 -27.56 0.28 13.08
N ASP A 103 -27.56 0.35 14.43
CA ASP A 103 -28.57 1.09 15.16
C ASP A 103 -28.33 2.58 15.02
N SER A 104 -29.39 3.31 14.69
CA SER A 104 -29.30 4.77 14.57
C SER A 104 -29.23 5.42 15.95
N VAL A 105 -28.36 6.42 16.07
CA VAL A 105 -28.32 7.31 17.22
C VAL A 105 -29.33 8.43 16.95
N PRO A 106 -30.20 8.78 17.92
CA PRO A 106 -31.25 9.77 17.66
C PRO A 106 -30.76 11.12 17.12
N GLU A 107 -29.55 11.51 17.51
CA GLU A 107 -28.95 12.78 17.13
C GLU A 107 -28.17 12.74 15.80
N VAL A 108 -27.97 11.55 15.23
CA VAL A 108 -27.16 11.40 14.02
C VAL A 108 -27.87 10.50 13.03
N SER A 109 -28.05 11.00 11.82
CA SER A 109 -28.61 10.23 10.72
C SER A 109 -27.53 9.33 10.11
N LEU A 110 -27.90 8.09 9.77
CA LEU A 110 -26.99 7.19 9.03
C LEU A 110 -26.65 7.77 7.66
N ASP A 111 -27.56 8.51 7.05
CA ASP A 111 -27.29 9.19 5.78
C ASP A 111 -26.23 10.28 5.92
N GLU A 112 -26.25 11.02 7.01
CA GLU A 112 -25.21 12.02 7.30
C GLU A 112 -23.87 11.36 7.50
N LEU A 113 -23.81 10.26 8.25
CA LEU A 113 -22.58 9.50 8.45
C LEU A 113 -22.04 9.00 7.11
N THR A 114 -22.90 8.46 6.27
CA THR A 114 -22.50 7.99 4.94
C THR A 114 -21.93 9.11 4.08
N ARG A 115 -22.51 10.31 4.13
CA ARG A 115 -22.01 11.45 3.37
C ARG A 115 -20.66 11.96 3.85
N LYS A 116 -20.33 11.78 5.13
CA LYS A 116 -19.05 12.21 5.70
C LYS A 116 -17.93 11.23 5.42
N LEU A 117 -18.23 10.05 4.91
CA LEU A 117 -17.20 9.05 4.61
C LEU A 117 -16.32 9.47 3.43
N GLY A 118 -15.05 9.09 3.48
CA GLY A 118 -14.12 9.31 2.38
C GLY A 118 -14.41 8.43 1.17
N LEU A 119 -14.93 7.22 1.39
CA LEU A 119 -15.31 6.31 0.30
C LEU A 119 -16.55 6.84 -0.41
N LYS A 120 -16.44 7.00 -1.72
CA LYS A 120 -17.54 7.47 -2.57
C LYS A 120 -17.80 6.47 -3.69
N SER A 121 -19.06 6.19 -3.94
CA SER A 121 -19.49 5.33 -5.04
C SER A 121 -18.96 5.84 -6.39
N GLY A 122 -18.42 4.94 -7.20
CA GLY A 122 -17.87 5.26 -8.52
C GLY A 122 -16.43 5.71 -8.54
N GLU A 123 -15.84 6.03 -7.40
CA GLU A 123 -14.42 6.38 -7.30
C GLU A 123 -13.55 5.12 -7.17
N VAL A 124 -12.27 5.25 -7.46
CA VAL A 124 -11.30 4.16 -7.29
C VAL A 124 -11.27 3.76 -5.81
N PHE A 125 -11.34 2.46 -5.55
CA PHE A 125 -11.27 1.92 -4.20
C PHE A 125 -9.93 2.29 -3.55
N ASN A 126 -9.97 2.75 -2.30
CA ASN A 126 -8.78 3.09 -1.53
C ASN A 126 -8.90 2.50 -0.13
N TYR A 127 -8.07 1.51 0.17
CA TYR A 127 -8.10 0.80 1.44
C TYR A 127 -7.83 1.71 2.64
N ALA A 128 -6.98 2.73 2.47
CA ALA A 128 -6.71 3.70 3.54
C ALA A 128 -7.99 4.43 3.97
N LEU A 129 -8.89 4.73 3.04
CA LEU A 129 -10.18 5.37 3.35
C LEU A 129 -11.09 4.44 4.15
N VAL A 130 -11.03 3.13 3.91
CA VAL A 130 -11.80 2.15 4.71
C VAL A 130 -11.39 2.25 6.18
N GLN A 131 -10.10 2.31 6.46
CA GLN A 131 -9.59 2.42 7.82
C GLN A 131 -9.95 3.76 8.45
N GLU A 132 -9.81 4.86 7.72
CA GLU A 132 -10.17 6.19 8.20
C GLU A 132 -11.67 6.29 8.49
N ASP A 133 -12.49 5.79 7.59
CA ASP A 133 -13.94 5.80 7.74
C ASP A 133 -14.38 4.98 8.94
N GLY A 134 -13.74 3.83 9.17
CA GLY A 134 -13.98 3.00 10.36
C GLY A 134 -13.70 3.77 11.64
N LYS A 135 -12.58 4.52 11.67
CA LYS A 135 -12.22 5.35 12.83
C LYS A 135 -13.22 6.49 13.05
N ARG A 136 -13.70 7.12 11.97
CA ARG A 136 -14.71 8.19 12.06
C ARG A 136 -16.02 7.69 12.63
N LEU A 137 -16.46 6.50 12.20
CA LEU A 137 -17.68 5.88 12.72
C LEU A 137 -17.55 5.52 14.19
N ALA A 138 -16.40 4.96 14.59
CA ALA A 138 -16.14 4.63 15.98
C ALA A 138 -16.09 5.88 16.87
N ALA A 139 -15.47 6.96 16.40
CA ALA A 139 -15.43 8.24 17.10
C ALA A 139 -16.82 8.83 17.30
N SER A 140 -17.68 8.75 16.27
CA SER A 140 -19.07 9.21 16.36
C SER A 140 -19.84 8.46 17.45
N GLN A 141 -19.67 7.14 17.52
CA GLN A 141 -20.30 6.32 18.53
C GLN A 141 -19.85 6.70 19.96
N LYS A 142 -18.56 6.93 20.13
CA LYS A 142 -18.01 7.36 21.42
C LYS A 142 -18.54 8.72 21.86
N THR A 143 -18.69 9.65 20.92
CA THR A 143 -19.23 10.98 21.19
C THR A 143 -20.63 10.91 21.78
N TYR A 144 -21.44 9.93 21.37
CA TYR A 144 -22.81 9.74 21.85
C TYR A 144 -22.93 8.64 22.90
N GLY A 145 -21.82 8.24 23.51
CA GLY A 145 -21.83 7.26 24.60
C GLY A 145 -21.91 5.80 24.16
N TYR A 146 -21.66 5.49 22.89
CA TYR A 146 -21.63 4.12 22.38
C TYR A 146 -20.19 3.64 22.23
N ALA A 147 -19.93 2.46 22.65
CA ALA A 147 -18.59 1.85 22.56
C ALA A 147 -18.32 1.22 21.21
#